data_a39d039cbc68e1e7e7d950000e75af6d
#
_entry.id   a39d039cbc68e1e7e7d950000e75af6d
#
_cell.length_a   1.000
_cell.length_b   1.000
_cell.length_c   1.000
_cell.angle_alpha   90.00
_cell.angle_beta   90.00
_cell.angle_gamma   90.00
#
_symmetry.space_group_name_H-M   'P 1'
#
loop_
_entity.id
_entity.type
_entity.pdbx_description
1 polymer ?
#
loop_
_entity_poly.entity_id
_entity_poly.type
_entity_poly.pdbx_seq_one_letter_code
_entity_poly.pdbx_strand_id
1 'polypeptide(L)'
;NTLGGPSELNNSLFSLFLRENYARKYMHEYMRLTNEIKIFSNLKLIASASYSRNMPLENNSDYSFWFRNKKEFSPNMPDNEFYKMKNHEDLYSQLSLSYTPVLYTTYYKNGEKHREKITEMPVFTISWRKAFPRDKSFTDYDLLRFEVLQQKSVGQSRFFNYKLNMGWFTQARNIFFNEFYHFDVRSKTIQSNDFFPAFKIMDYYSHSTDKYFGEAHFQYVAPKLLIKHFSFLHRRAWREQISVGYLYVPHYKNYSEVGYGIGNRIWNIGVFTAFKNFKYKNTGIGATLTIF
;
A
#
# COMPACT_ATOMS: atom_id res chain seq x y z
N ASN A 1 -6.34 -8.86 12.14
CA ASN A 1 -5.67 -7.91 11.23
C ASN A 1 -4.88 -8.65 10.16
N THR A 2 -4.87 -8.13 8.94
CA THR A 2 -4.04 -8.60 7.84
C THR A 2 -2.80 -7.72 7.74
N LEU A 3 -1.65 -8.32 7.62
CA LEU A 3 -0.35 -7.63 7.48
C LEU A 3 -0.13 -7.18 6.03
N GLY A 4 -0.84 -6.16 5.53
CA GLY A 4 -0.68 -5.69 4.15
C GLY A 4 -1.06 -6.72 3.07
N GLY A 5 -1.82 -7.75 3.42
CA GLY A 5 -2.28 -8.80 2.50
C GLY A 5 -3.54 -8.41 1.70
N PRO A 6 -4.14 -9.36 0.96
CA PRO A 6 -5.36 -9.12 0.22
C PRO A 6 -6.52 -8.74 1.14
N SER A 7 -7.56 -8.10 0.60
CA SER A 7 -8.78 -7.85 1.35
C SER A 7 -9.41 -9.17 1.82
N GLU A 8 -10.17 -9.13 2.91
CA GLU A 8 -10.79 -10.33 3.48
C GLU A 8 -11.69 -11.05 2.47
N LEU A 9 -12.48 -10.30 1.70
CA LEU A 9 -13.33 -10.86 0.64
C LEU A 9 -12.49 -11.62 -0.39
N ASN A 10 -11.43 -11.01 -0.90
CA ASN A 10 -10.57 -11.66 -1.90
C ASN A 10 -9.87 -12.89 -1.32
N ASN A 11 -9.36 -12.79 -0.10
CA ASN A 11 -8.74 -13.95 0.54
C ASN A 11 -9.73 -15.09 0.75
N SER A 12 -10.97 -14.79 1.14
CA SER A 12 -12.04 -15.79 1.28
C SER A 12 -12.36 -16.45 -0.06
N LEU A 13 -12.45 -15.68 -1.15
CA LEU A 13 -12.65 -16.25 -2.48
C LEU A 13 -11.50 -17.17 -2.91
N PHE A 14 -10.24 -16.74 -2.72
CA PHE A 14 -9.09 -17.58 -3.05
C PHE A 14 -9.04 -18.84 -2.18
N SER A 15 -9.35 -18.73 -0.91
CA SER A 15 -9.42 -19.88 0.01
C SER A 15 -10.50 -20.87 -0.41
N LEU A 16 -11.71 -20.39 -0.70
CA LEU A 16 -12.85 -21.21 -1.07
C LEU A 16 -12.70 -21.88 -2.44
N PHE A 17 -12.14 -21.19 -3.43
CA PHE A 17 -12.08 -21.71 -4.79
C PHE A 17 -10.74 -22.33 -5.14
N LEU A 18 -9.62 -21.75 -4.66
CA LEU A 18 -8.27 -22.16 -5.10
C LEU A 18 -7.46 -22.86 -4.02
N ARG A 19 -7.99 -22.98 -2.80
CA ARG A 19 -7.28 -23.55 -1.65
C ARG A 19 -5.99 -22.78 -1.30
N GLU A 20 -6.03 -21.46 -1.51
CA GLU A 20 -4.91 -20.57 -1.26
C GLU A 20 -5.28 -19.50 -0.23
N ASN A 21 -4.50 -19.41 0.83
CA ASN A 21 -4.60 -18.36 1.83
C ASN A 21 -3.44 -17.38 1.66
N TYR A 22 -3.70 -16.22 1.09
CA TYR A 22 -2.68 -15.18 0.91
C TYR A 22 -2.63 -14.19 2.07
N ALA A 23 -3.71 -14.06 2.86
CA ALA A 23 -3.69 -13.25 4.06
C ALA A 23 -3.00 -14.02 5.19
N ARG A 24 -2.07 -13.37 5.85
CA ARG A 24 -1.47 -13.87 7.10
C ARG A 24 -2.24 -13.26 8.25
N LYS A 25 -3.00 -14.09 8.98
CA LYS A 25 -3.89 -13.65 10.04
C LYS A 25 -3.28 -13.97 11.40
N TYR A 26 -3.50 -13.07 12.33
CA TYR A 26 -3.17 -13.27 13.73
C TYR A 26 -4.27 -12.69 14.61
N MET A 27 -4.43 -13.24 15.79
CA MET A 27 -5.28 -12.65 16.81
C MET A 27 -4.58 -11.44 17.38
N HIS A 28 -5.27 -10.30 17.38
CA HIS A 28 -4.75 -9.02 17.82
C HIS A 28 -5.72 -8.41 18.83
N GLU A 29 -5.36 -8.51 20.09
CA GLU A 29 -6.03 -7.84 21.21
C GLU A 29 -5.29 -6.54 21.48
N TYR A 30 -5.99 -5.41 21.47
CA TYR A 30 -5.31 -4.14 21.65
C TYR A 30 -6.16 -3.11 22.37
N MET A 31 -5.46 -2.21 23.04
CA MET A 31 -6.00 -0.95 23.56
C MET A 31 -5.17 0.19 22.97
N ARG A 32 -5.83 1.17 22.38
CA ARG A 32 -5.18 2.33 21.75
C ARG A 32 -5.85 3.63 22.17
N LEU A 33 -5.01 4.56 22.59
CA LEU A 33 -5.38 5.95 22.80
C LEU A 33 -4.81 6.78 21.65
N THR A 34 -5.64 7.60 21.02
CA THR A 34 -5.21 8.48 19.93
C THR A 34 -5.74 9.88 20.17
N ASN A 35 -4.87 10.87 20.01
CA ASN A 35 -5.20 12.28 20.04
C ASN A 35 -4.78 12.93 18.71
N GLU A 36 -5.69 13.70 18.12
CA GLU A 36 -5.45 14.46 16.90
C GLU A 36 -5.59 15.96 17.21
N ILE A 37 -4.55 16.72 16.90
CA ILE A 37 -4.48 18.15 17.10
C ILE A 37 -4.21 18.84 15.77
N LYS A 38 -5.09 19.73 15.38
CA LYS A 38 -4.84 20.66 14.26
C LYS A 38 -4.14 21.89 14.80
N ILE A 39 -2.81 21.93 14.67
CA ILE A 39 -1.99 23.07 15.11
C ILE A 39 -2.31 24.30 14.26
N PHE A 40 -2.42 24.09 12.94
CA PHE A 40 -2.88 25.06 11.97
C PHE A 40 -3.79 24.37 10.94
N SER A 41 -4.44 25.13 10.07
CA SER A 41 -5.30 24.59 9.00
C SER A 41 -4.56 23.63 8.05
N ASN A 42 -3.26 23.69 8.02
CA ASN A 42 -2.37 22.94 7.13
C ASN A 42 -1.36 22.07 7.89
N LEU A 43 -1.39 22.04 9.21
CA LEU A 43 -0.46 21.26 10.05
C LEU A 43 -1.23 20.47 11.09
N LYS A 44 -1.15 19.15 11.02
CA LYS A 44 -1.84 18.22 11.89
C LYS A 44 -0.84 17.32 12.62
N LEU A 45 -1.00 17.21 13.94
CA LEU A 45 -0.27 16.29 14.79
C LEU A 45 -1.21 15.18 15.26
N ILE A 46 -0.77 13.94 15.11
CA ILE A 46 -1.43 12.76 15.69
C ILE A 46 -0.45 12.11 16.66
N ALA A 47 -0.88 11.99 17.91
CA ALA A 47 -0.17 11.24 18.93
C ALA A 47 -0.99 10.01 19.33
N SER A 48 -0.37 8.84 19.38
CA SER A 48 -1.03 7.62 19.82
C SER A 48 -0.15 6.81 20.73
N ALA A 49 -0.77 6.11 21.69
CA ALA A 49 -0.15 5.08 22.50
C ALA A 49 -1.00 3.81 22.37
N SER A 50 -0.36 2.66 22.24
CA SER A 50 -1.06 1.39 22.07
C SER A 50 -0.34 0.28 22.83
N TYR A 51 -1.13 -0.54 23.48
CA TYR A 51 -0.72 -1.86 23.98
C TYR A 51 -1.44 -2.92 23.17
N SER A 52 -0.72 -3.93 22.73
CA SER A 52 -1.33 -5.06 22.02
C SER A 52 -0.69 -6.40 22.37
N ARG A 53 -1.49 -7.46 22.26
CA ARG A 53 -1.05 -8.84 22.33
C ARG A 53 -1.33 -9.51 20.99
N ASN A 54 -0.32 -10.12 20.42
CA ASN A 54 -0.36 -10.72 19.09
C ASN A 54 -0.11 -12.23 19.20
N MET A 55 -1.03 -13.02 18.63
CA MET A 55 -0.94 -14.48 18.63
C MET A 55 -1.16 -15.00 17.22
N PRO A 56 -0.28 -15.83 16.66
CA PRO A 56 -0.48 -16.44 15.35
C PRO A 56 -1.71 -17.35 15.40
N LEU A 57 -2.47 -17.36 14.31
CA LEU A 57 -3.62 -18.22 14.13
C LEU A 57 -3.28 -19.38 13.21
N GLU A 58 -3.82 -20.54 13.48
CA GLU A 58 -3.79 -21.69 12.58
C GLU A 58 -5.01 -21.69 11.67
N ASN A 59 -4.91 -22.36 10.53
CA ASN A 59 -6.05 -22.54 9.63
C ASN A 59 -7.00 -23.57 10.22
N ASN A 60 -8.23 -23.17 10.52
CA ASN A 60 -9.27 -24.04 11.07
C ASN A 60 -10.13 -24.70 9.99
N SER A 61 -9.97 -24.34 8.72
CA SER A 61 -10.77 -24.87 7.62
C SER A 61 -9.90 -25.54 6.58
N ASP A 62 -10.29 -26.72 6.16
CA ASP A 62 -9.70 -27.50 5.08
C ASP A 62 -10.66 -27.68 3.89
N TYR A 63 -11.73 -26.87 3.84
CA TYR A 63 -12.74 -26.93 2.79
C TYR A 63 -12.42 -25.98 1.64
N SER A 64 -12.55 -26.50 0.41
CA SER A 64 -12.55 -25.70 -0.81
C SER A 64 -13.44 -26.35 -1.88
N PHE A 65 -14.02 -25.54 -2.78
CA PHE A 65 -14.84 -26.06 -3.88
C PHE A 65 -13.98 -26.79 -4.93
N TRP A 66 -12.81 -26.21 -5.27
CA TRP A 66 -11.89 -26.78 -6.24
C TRP A 66 -10.59 -27.22 -5.56
N PHE A 67 -9.87 -28.14 -6.19
CA PHE A 67 -8.58 -28.66 -5.74
C PHE A 67 -8.58 -29.39 -4.40
N ARG A 68 -9.74 -29.83 -3.90
CA ARG A 68 -9.93 -30.43 -2.58
C ARG A 68 -8.98 -31.60 -2.31
N ASN A 69 -8.68 -32.42 -3.33
CA ASN A 69 -7.83 -33.60 -3.21
C ASN A 69 -6.50 -33.46 -3.96
N LYS A 70 -6.19 -32.30 -4.51
CA LYS A 70 -5.03 -32.10 -5.40
C LYS A 70 -3.97 -31.18 -4.82
N LYS A 71 -4.30 -30.42 -3.79
CA LYS A 71 -3.43 -29.39 -3.23
C LYS A 71 -3.67 -29.27 -1.73
N GLU A 72 -2.61 -29.16 -0.95
CA GLU A 72 -2.71 -28.78 0.46
C GLU A 72 -3.10 -27.31 0.61
N PHE A 73 -3.71 -26.96 1.73
CA PHE A 73 -4.08 -25.59 2.03
C PHE A 73 -2.82 -24.79 2.38
N SER A 74 -2.69 -23.57 1.84
CA SER A 74 -1.54 -22.71 2.17
C SER A 74 -1.51 -22.42 3.67
N PRO A 75 -0.40 -22.63 4.37
CA PRO A 75 -0.30 -22.39 5.80
C PRO A 75 -0.49 -20.89 6.10
N ASN A 76 -0.99 -20.55 7.29
CA ASN A 76 -1.11 -19.17 7.74
C ASN A 76 0.22 -18.64 8.29
N MET A 77 1.31 -18.89 7.58
CA MET A 77 2.65 -18.41 7.93
C MET A 77 3.32 -17.76 6.72
N PRO A 78 4.19 -16.77 6.92
CA PRO A 78 5.01 -16.23 5.83
C PRO A 78 5.89 -17.35 5.25
N ASP A 79 6.10 -17.32 3.94
CA ASP A 79 6.94 -18.29 3.23
C ASP A 79 8.45 -18.13 3.54
N ASN A 80 8.79 -17.24 4.44
CA ASN A 80 10.15 -16.95 4.84
C ASN A 80 10.50 -17.68 6.14
N GLU A 81 11.38 -18.66 6.08
CA GLU A 81 11.82 -19.47 7.22
C GLU A 81 12.47 -18.64 8.36
N PHE A 82 13.02 -17.46 8.04
CA PHE A 82 13.66 -16.59 9.00
C PHE A 82 12.69 -15.83 9.91
N TYR A 83 11.43 -15.65 9.46
CA TYR A 83 10.49 -14.76 10.15
C TYR A 83 9.20 -15.48 10.54
N LYS A 84 9.30 -16.34 11.54
CA LYS A 84 8.10 -17.00 12.10
C LYS A 84 7.28 -16.00 12.91
N MET A 85 5.98 -16.04 12.72
CA MET A 85 5.06 -15.35 13.62
C MET A 85 5.08 -16.04 14.98
N LYS A 86 5.32 -15.27 16.05
CA LYS A 86 5.36 -15.75 17.44
C LYS A 86 4.39 -14.96 18.29
N ASN A 87 3.97 -15.55 19.41
CA ASN A 87 3.27 -14.83 20.45
C ASN A 87 4.18 -13.71 20.97
N HIS A 88 3.69 -12.49 20.96
CA HIS A 88 4.41 -11.35 21.49
C HIS A 88 3.45 -10.25 21.92
N GLU A 89 3.98 -9.33 22.70
CA GLU A 89 3.30 -8.13 23.14
C GLU A 89 3.99 -6.90 22.57
N ASP A 90 3.22 -5.86 22.34
CA ASP A 90 3.73 -4.60 21.81
C ASP A 90 3.16 -3.43 22.62
N LEU A 91 4.04 -2.64 23.17
CA LEU A 91 3.72 -1.37 23.81
C LEU A 91 4.46 -0.28 23.06
N TYR A 92 3.74 0.54 22.31
CA TYR A 92 4.37 1.60 21.55
C TYR A 92 3.69 2.96 21.70
N SER A 93 4.46 4.00 21.48
CA SER A 93 3.97 5.34 21.16
C SER A 93 4.31 5.70 19.72
N GLN A 94 3.44 6.48 19.10
CA GLN A 94 3.66 7.00 17.75
C GLN A 94 3.27 8.47 17.69
N LEU A 95 4.15 9.28 17.10
CA LEU A 95 3.91 10.67 16.75
C LEU A 95 3.92 10.78 15.22
N SER A 96 2.94 11.46 14.65
CA SER A 96 2.86 11.72 13.21
C SER A 96 2.50 13.18 12.97
N LEU A 97 3.34 13.88 12.24
CA LEU A 97 3.14 15.26 11.83
C LEU A 97 2.87 15.30 10.34
N SER A 98 1.71 15.82 9.96
CA SER A 98 1.30 15.95 8.56
C SER A 98 1.15 17.42 8.20
N TYR A 99 1.82 17.81 7.12
CA TYR A 99 1.81 19.17 6.60
C TYR A 99 1.30 19.19 5.14
N THR A 100 0.36 20.08 4.84
CA THR A 100 -0.15 20.32 3.49
C THR A 100 0.07 21.76 3.13
N PRO A 101 0.94 22.12 2.15
CA PRO A 101 1.13 23.51 1.73
C PRO A 101 -0.18 24.18 1.34
N VAL A 102 -0.33 25.45 1.70
CA VAL A 102 -1.48 26.26 1.30
C VAL A 102 -1.05 27.26 0.24
N LEU A 103 -1.45 26.98 -0.99
CA LEU A 103 -1.21 27.88 -2.11
C LEU A 103 -2.55 28.39 -2.66
N TYR A 104 -2.50 29.57 -3.26
CA TYR A 104 -3.65 30.20 -3.89
C TYR A 104 -3.34 30.51 -5.34
N THR A 105 -4.29 30.25 -6.22
CA THR A 105 -4.29 30.79 -7.56
C THR A 105 -5.10 32.09 -7.62
N THR A 106 -4.69 33.00 -8.46
CA THR A 106 -5.41 34.26 -8.72
C THR A 106 -5.86 34.27 -10.16
N TYR A 107 -7.14 34.55 -10.38
CA TYR A 107 -7.70 34.70 -11.71
C TYR A 107 -8.64 35.90 -11.74
N TYR A 108 -8.87 36.42 -12.94
CA TYR A 108 -9.80 37.53 -13.14
C TYR A 108 -11.05 37.03 -13.80
N LYS A 109 -12.20 37.39 -13.23
CA LYS A 109 -13.52 37.08 -13.75
C LYS A 109 -14.34 38.36 -13.77
N ASN A 110 -14.87 38.73 -14.94
CA ASN A 110 -15.60 40.01 -15.14
C ASN A 110 -14.85 41.27 -14.70
N GLY A 111 -13.50 41.28 -14.81
CA GLY A 111 -12.67 42.39 -14.35
C GLY A 111 -12.31 42.37 -12.86
N GLU A 112 -12.94 41.51 -12.05
CA GLU A 112 -12.66 41.35 -10.63
C GLU A 112 -11.60 40.29 -10.35
N LYS A 113 -10.72 40.60 -9.40
CA LYS A 113 -9.66 39.69 -8.96
C LYS A 113 -10.17 38.68 -7.96
N HIS A 114 -10.17 37.42 -8.34
CA HIS A 114 -10.55 36.30 -7.47
C HIS A 114 -9.31 35.54 -7.01
N ARG A 115 -9.35 35.04 -5.77
CA ARG A 115 -8.30 34.21 -5.19
C ARG A 115 -8.91 32.91 -4.70
N GLU A 116 -8.43 31.79 -5.25
CA GLU A 116 -8.92 30.47 -4.92
C GLU A 116 -7.80 29.59 -4.33
N LYS A 117 -8.12 28.83 -3.29
CA LYS A 117 -7.17 27.90 -2.66
C LYS A 117 -6.97 26.68 -3.56
N ILE A 118 -5.70 26.35 -3.84
CA ILE A 118 -5.35 25.10 -4.52
C ILE A 118 -5.54 23.95 -3.54
N THR A 119 -6.43 23.01 -3.86
CA THR A 119 -6.81 21.88 -2.96
C THR A 119 -5.95 20.64 -3.16
N GLU A 120 -5.35 20.45 -4.33
CA GLU A 120 -4.59 19.26 -4.71
C GLU A 120 -3.08 19.41 -4.41
N MET A 121 -2.76 19.79 -3.18
CA MET A 121 -1.38 19.98 -2.74
C MET A 121 -0.81 18.67 -2.17
N PRO A 122 0.52 18.44 -2.26
CA PRO A 122 1.14 17.28 -1.65
C PRO A 122 0.97 17.30 -0.13
N VAL A 123 0.74 16.13 0.43
CA VAL A 123 0.75 15.92 1.88
C VAL A 123 2.10 15.31 2.26
N PHE A 124 2.82 16.01 3.13
CA PHE A 124 4.08 15.57 3.71
C PHE A 124 3.79 15.02 5.10
N THR A 125 4.18 13.80 5.38
CA THR A 125 4.01 13.19 6.70
C THR A 125 5.34 12.66 7.21
N ILE A 126 5.72 13.08 8.41
CA ILE A 126 6.79 12.45 9.16
C ILE A 126 6.20 11.73 10.35
N SER A 127 6.62 10.51 10.60
CA SER A 127 6.14 9.74 11.74
C SER A 127 7.29 9.02 12.44
N TRP A 128 7.23 9.02 13.74
CA TRP A 128 8.14 8.27 14.60
C TRP A 128 7.34 7.36 15.50
N ARG A 129 7.69 6.07 15.50
CA ARG A 129 7.13 5.05 16.37
C ARG A 129 8.23 4.47 17.22
N LYS A 130 7.98 4.41 18.53
CA LYS A 130 8.87 3.79 19.50
C LYS A 130 8.13 2.70 20.24
N ALA A 131 8.65 1.49 20.18
CA ALA A 131 8.21 0.36 20.99
C ALA A 131 9.06 0.28 22.27
N PHE A 132 8.41 -0.08 23.38
CA PHE A 132 9.01 -0.09 24.71
C PHE A 132 9.10 -1.53 25.23
N PRO A 133 10.32 -2.06 25.42
CA PRO A 133 10.49 -3.39 25.96
C PRO A 133 10.14 -3.42 27.44
N ARG A 134 9.48 -4.49 27.89
CA ARG A 134 9.30 -4.83 29.29
C ARG A 134 10.06 -6.11 29.65
N ASP A 135 9.98 -7.10 28.76
CA ASP A 135 10.66 -8.38 28.82
C ASP A 135 10.92 -8.92 27.41
N LYS A 136 11.36 -10.18 27.28
CA LYS A 136 11.70 -10.80 25.99
C LYS A 136 10.48 -11.03 25.07
N SER A 137 9.26 -10.97 25.58
CA SER A 137 8.04 -11.08 24.80
C SER A 137 7.60 -9.76 24.16
N PHE A 138 8.14 -8.64 24.65
CA PHE A 138 7.83 -7.31 24.12
C PHE A 138 8.76 -6.93 22.97
N THR A 139 8.18 -6.18 22.03
CA THR A 139 8.93 -5.57 20.95
C THR A 139 9.84 -4.45 21.46
N ASP A 140 11.00 -4.29 20.83
CA ASP A 140 11.95 -3.21 21.08
C ASP A 140 12.50 -2.67 19.75
N TYR A 141 11.87 -1.62 19.25
CA TYR A 141 12.29 -0.98 18.01
C TYR A 141 11.90 0.50 17.96
N ASP A 142 12.61 1.24 17.12
CA ASP A 142 12.32 2.61 16.73
C ASP A 142 12.20 2.69 15.21
N LEU A 143 11.09 3.23 14.71
CA LEU A 143 10.85 3.44 13.27
C LEU A 143 10.60 4.91 12.98
N LEU A 144 11.47 5.52 12.20
CA LEU A 144 11.27 6.83 11.59
C LEU A 144 10.80 6.66 10.15
N ARG A 145 9.72 7.36 9.75
CA ARG A 145 9.16 7.30 8.40
C ARG A 145 8.85 8.68 7.88
N PHE A 146 9.12 8.88 6.60
CA PHE A 146 8.75 10.06 5.84
C PHE A 146 7.94 9.65 4.62
N GLU A 147 6.81 10.31 4.40
CA GLU A 147 5.92 10.05 3.28
C GLU A 147 5.49 11.34 2.60
N VAL A 148 5.45 11.32 1.29
CA VAL A 148 4.84 12.36 0.45
C VAL A 148 3.80 11.71 -0.43
N LEU A 149 2.58 12.22 -0.40
CA LEU A 149 1.47 11.75 -1.23
C LEU A 149 0.84 12.93 -1.94
N GLN A 150 0.64 12.82 -3.24
CA GLN A 150 -0.14 13.78 -4.02
C GLN A 150 -1.00 13.09 -5.07
N GLN A 151 -2.22 13.58 -5.21
CA GLN A 151 -3.10 13.31 -6.35
C GLN A 151 -3.43 14.66 -6.98
N LYS A 152 -2.99 14.85 -8.22
CA LYS A 152 -3.09 16.13 -8.91
C LYS A 152 -3.78 16.01 -10.26
N SER A 153 -4.80 16.81 -10.46
CA SER A 153 -5.41 17.04 -11.78
C SER A 153 -4.49 17.88 -12.67
N VAL A 154 -4.22 17.40 -13.87
CA VAL A 154 -3.39 18.06 -14.87
C VAL A 154 -4.23 18.36 -16.10
N GLY A 155 -5.15 19.30 -15.97
CA GLY A 155 -6.14 19.64 -16.99
C GLY A 155 -7.37 18.71 -16.98
N GLN A 156 -8.16 18.76 -18.05
CA GLN A 156 -9.41 17.98 -18.11
C GLN A 156 -9.14 16.46 -18.16
N SER A 157 -9.67 15.73 -17.17
CA SER A 157 -9.65 14.25 -17.12
C SER A 157 -8.23 13.63 -17.12
N ARG A 158 -7.19 14.38 -16.77
CA ARG A 158 -5.83 13.88 -16.61
C ARG A 158 -5.41 14.00 -15.17
N PHE A 159 -4.73 12.97 -14.66
CA PHE A 159 -4.26 12.92 -13.27
C PHE A 159 -2.81 12.49 -13.24
N PHE A 160 -2.04 13.15 -12.41
CA PHE A 160 -0.69 12.74 -12.04
C PHE A 160 -0.65 12.49 -10.55
N ASN A 161 -0.46 11.24 -10.18
CA ASN A 161 -0.49 10.80 -8.80
C ASN A 161 0.88 10.24 -8.44
N TYR A 162 1.36 10.52 -7.23
CA TYR A 162 2.58 9.91 -6.74
C TYR A 162 2.55 9.72 -5.22
N LYS A 163 3.29 8.70 -4.77
CA LYS A 163 3.66 8.46 -3.37
C LYS A 163 5.15 8.21 -3.31
N LEU A 164 5.82 8.90 -2.41
CA LEU A 164 7.19 8.61 -2.00
C LEU A 164 7.15 8.26 -0.53
N ASN A 165 7.79 7.19 -0.13
CA ASN A 165 7.79 6.73 1.25
C ASN A 165 9.16 6.14 1.58
N MET A 166 9.74 6.60 2.67
CA MET A 166 11.02 6.15 3.17
C MET A 166 10.87 5.83 4.65
N GLY A 167 11.52 4.78 5.08
CA GLY A 167 11.53 4.41 6.49
C GLY A 167 12.87 3.84 6.92
N TRP A 168 13.16 4.04 8.18
CA TRP A 168 14.37 3.57 8.80
C TRP A 168 14.08 3.10 10.21
N PHE A 169 14.34 1.81 10.47
CA PHE A 169 14.41 1.28 11.81
C PHE A 169 15.76 1.68 12.41
N THR A 170 15.76 2.74 13.19
CA THR A 170 16.98 3.27 13.83
C THR A 170 17.49 2.33 14.92
N GLN A 171 16.58 1.57 15.49
CA GLN A 171 16.85 0.49 16.43
C GLN A 171 15.85 -0.65 16.16
N ALA A 172 16.33 -1.90 16.14
CA ALA A 172 15.52 -3.10 16.03
C ALA A 172 16.21 -4.22 16.82
N ARG A 173 16.03 -4.23 18.15
CA ARG A 173 16.67 -5.23 19.04
C ARG A 173 15.83 -6.47 19.19
N ASN A 174 14.52 -6.30 19.33
CA ASN A 174 13.55 -7.37 19.41
C ASN A 174 12.33 -6.99 18.59
N ILE A 175 12.25 -7.49 17.37
CA ILE A 175 11.15 -7.19 16.44
C ILE A 175 10.60 -8.49 15.89
N PHE A 176 9.28 -8.59 15.82
CA PHE A 176 8.57 -9.74 15.29
C PHE A 176 8.06 -9.43 13.90
N PHE A 177 7.76 -10.46 13.12
CA PHE A 177 7.36 -10.28 11.72
C PHE A 177 6.15 -9.37 11.56
N ASN A 178 5.22 -9.37 12.50
CA ASN A 178 4.02 -8.52 12.50
C ASN A 178 4.36 -7.02 12.53
N GLU A 179 5.51 -6.64 13.08
CA GLU A 179 5.96 -5.25 13.26
C GLU A 179 6.91 -4.80 12.15
N PHE A 180 7.30 -5.71 11.25
CA PHE A 180 8.05 -5.32 10.06
C PHE A 180 7.26 -4.32 9.23
N TYR A 181 7.95 -3.54 8.43
CA TYR A 181 7.28 -2.75 7.43
C TYR A 181 6.88 -3.64 6.25
N HIS A 182 5.58 -3.71 6.00
CA HIS A 182 4.99 -4.46 4.90
C HIS A 182 4.52 -3.49 3.83
N PHE A 183 4.90 -3.78 2.57
CA PHE A 183 4.51 -2.95 1.44
C PHE A 183 3.14 -3.34 0.93
N ASP A 184 2.40 -2.34 0.44
CA ASP A 184 1.10 -2.57 -0.16
C ASP A 184 1.24 -3.32 -1.48
N VAL A 185 0.68 -4.51 -1.52
CA VAL A 185 0.68 -5.39 -2.69
C VAL A 185 -0.76 -5.73 -3.06
N ARG A 186 -1.03 -5.73 -4.35
CA ARG A 186 -2.36 -6.02 -4.88
C ARG A 186 -2.31 -6.93 -6.09
N SER A 187 -1.49 -7.96 -6.01
CA SER A 187 -1.17 -8.85 -7.12
C SER A 187 -2.32 -9.77 -7.55
N LYS A 188 -3.32 -9.98 -6.73
CA LYS A 188 -4.38 -10.96 -7.03
C LYS A 188 -5.75 -10.42 -6.61
N THR A 189 -6.00 -9.14 -6.84
CA THR A 189 -7.15 -8.47 -6.24
C THR A 189 -8.02 -7.76 -7.25
N ILE A 190 -9.33 -7.90 -7.10
CA ILE A 190 -10.33 -7.05 -7.74
C ILE A 190 -10.54 -5.84 -6.82
N GLN A 191 -10.42 -4.61 -7.34
CA GLN A 191 -10.38 -3.41 -6.52
C GLN A 191 -11.10 -2.19 -7.08
N SER A 192 -11.34 -1.24 -6.16
CA SER A 192 -11.81 0.11 -6.41
C SER A 192 -10.82 0.96 -7.24
N ASN A 193 -11.36 1.89 -8.03
CA ASN A 193 -10.67 2.64 -9.08
C ASN A 193 -9.75 3.78 -8.64
N ASP A 194 -9.65 4.06 -7.35
CA ASP A 194 -8.86 5.18 -6.90
C ASP A 194 -7.36 4.90 -7.02
N PHE A 195 -6.57 5.96 -7.12
CA PHE A 195 -5.13 5.84 -7.05
C PHE A 195 -4.75 5.15 -5.75
N PHE A 196 -4.27 3.94 -5.91
CA PHE A 196 -3.73 3.19 -4.81
C PHE A 196 -2.28 2.84 -5.10
N PRO A 197 -1.34 3.45 -4.37
CA PRO A 197 0.09 3.23 -4.54
C PRO A 197 0.47 1.85 -3.99
N ALA A 198 0.28 0.80 -4.79
CA ALA A 198 0.60 -0.57 -4.44
C ALA A 198 1.24 -1.31 -5.62
N PHE A 199 2.08 -2.27 -5.33
CA PHE A 199 2.66 -3.19 -6.32
C PHE A 199 1.59 -4.15 -6.86
N LYS A 200 1.60 -4.39 -8.17
CA LYS A 200 0.52 -5.12 -8.85
C LYS A 200 0.83 -6.60 -9.08
N ILE A 201 2.10 -6.97 -9.13
CA ILE A 201 2.54 -8.36 -9.39
C ILE A 201 3.59 -8.87 -8.40
N MET A 202 3.97 -8.06 -7.42
CA MET A 202 4.81 -8.49 -6.30
C MET A 202 4.08 -9.52 -5.44
N ASP A 203 4.80 -10.51 -4.93
CA ASP A 203 4.23 -11.46 -3.98
C ASP A 203 4.05 -10.81 -2.60
N TYR A 204 2.94 -11.14 -1.93
CA TYR A 204 2.64 -10.62 -0.59
C TYR A 204 3.78 -10.95 0.38
N TYR A 205 4.16 -9.98 1.20
CA TYR A 205 5.19 -10.07 2.25
C TYR A 205 6.62 -10.35 1.78
N SER A 206 6.84 -10.56 0.49
CA SER A 206 8.15 -10.98 -0.06
C SER A 206 9.29 -9.98 0.19
N HIS A 207 8.98 -8.71 0.37
CA HIS A 207 9.95 -7.64 0.58
C HIS A 207 9.82 -6.95 1.95
N SER A 208 9.11 -7.54 2.88
CA SER A 208 8.98 -7.00 4.24
C SER A 208 10.35 -6.78 4.88
N THR A 209 10.49 -5.70 5.64
CA THR A 209 11.80 -5.30 6.19
C THR A 209 11.70 -4.76 7.62
N ASP A 210 12.73 -5.03 8.40
CA ASP A 210 13.01 -4.52 9.73
C ASP A 210 14.18 -3.52 9.76
N LYS A 211 14.62 -3.06 8.57
CA LYS A 211 15.78 -2.19 8.43
C LYS A 211 15.38 -0.84 7.85
N TYR A 212 15.82 -0.52 6.68
CA TYR A 212 15.43 0.70 5.98
C TYR A 212 14.88 0.36 4.61
N PHE A 213 14.09 1.28 4.07
CA PHE A 213 13.47 1.13 2.77
C PHE A 213 13.22 2.46 2.09
N GLY A 214 13.11 2.41 0.77
CA GLY A 214 12.62 3.49 -0.06
C GLY A 214 11.60 2.96 -1.06
N GLU A 215 10.42 3.54 -1.08
CA GLU A 215 9.30 3.17 -1.93
C GLU A 215 8.85 4.38 -2.74
N ALA A 216 8.61 4.21 -4.03
CA ALA A 216 8.06 5.24 -4.89
C ALA A 216 7.01 4.66 -5.84
N HIS A 217 5.89 5.35 -5.96
CA HIS A 217 4.84 5.04 -6.92
C HIS A 217 4.48 6.28 -7.70
N PHE A 218 4.39 6.13 -9.02
CA PHE A 218 3.95 7.16 -9.94
C PHE A 218 2.84 6.59 -10.82
N GLN A 219 1.80 7.37 -11.04
CA GLN A 219 0.73 7.03 -11.95
C GLN A 219 0.31 8.26 -12.76
N TYR A 220 0.28 8.10 -14.06
CA TYR A 220 -0.30 9.08 -14.96
C TYR A 220 -1.54 8.48 -15.62
N VAL A 221 -2.68 9.16 -15.45
CA VAL A 221 -3.97 8.77 -16.04
C VAL A 221 -4.38 9.83 -17.04
N ALA A 222 -4.71 9.43 -18.23
CA ALA A 222 -5.22 10.35 -19.26
C ALA A 222 -6.22 9.65 -20.21
N PRO A 223 -7.17 10.40 -20.78
CA PRO A 223 -7.96 9.87 -21.87
C PRO A 223 -7.09 9.80 -23.13
N LYS A 224 -7.08 8.68 -23.80
CA LYS A 224 -6.52 8.53 -25.15
C LYS A 224 -5.01 8.84 -25.28
N LEU A 225 -4.16 8.15 -24.54
CA LEU A 225 -2.71 8.21 -24.69
C LEU A 225 -2.26 7.46 -25.97
N LEU A 226 -2.48 6.14 -25.99
CA LEU A 226 -2.16 5.25 -27.12
C LEU A 226 -3.40 4.90 -27.95
N ILE A 227 -4.58 4.81 -27.32
CA ILE A 227 -5.86 4.48 -27.96
C ILE A 227 -6.22 5.46 -29.08
N LYS A 228 -5.74 6.70 -29.02
CA LYS A 228 -5.97 7.69 -30.09
C LYS A 228 -5.52 7.21 -31.48
N HIS A 229 -4.58 6.27 -31.54
CA HIS A 229 -4.07 5.70 -32.78
C HIS A 229 -4.94 4.55 -33.32
N PHE A 230 -5.94 4.09 -32.54
CA PHE A 230 -6.84 3.00 -32.91
C PHE A 230 -8.26 3.52 -33.13
N SER A 231 -8.67 3.71 -34.39
CA SER A 231 -9.93 4.37 -34.75
C SER A 231 -11.19 3.69 -34.20
N PHE A 232 -11.18 2.36 -34.00
CA PHE A 232 -12.33 1.61 -33.45
C PHE A 232 -12.51 1.80 -31.93
N LEU A 233 -11.46 2.15 -31.21
CA LEU A 233 -11.50 2.41 -29.76
C LEU A 233 -11.72 3.90 -29.44
N HIS A 234 -11.49 4.78 -30.40
CA HIS A 234 -11.51 6.23 -30.21
C HIS A 234 -12.86 6.82 -29.77
N ARG A 235 -13.97 6.16 -30.10
CA ARG A 235 -15.33 6.65 -29.80
C ARG A 235 -15.79 6.38 -28.37
N ARG A 236 -15.06 5.59 -27.56
CA ARG A 236 -15.46 5.24 -26.20
C ARG A 236 -14.74 6.12 -25.18
N ALA A 237 -15.38 6.35 -24.03
CA ALA A 237 -14.81 7.11 -22.90
C ALA A 237 -13.81 6.27 -22.11
N TRP A 238 -12.74 5.84 -22.78
CA TRP A 238 -11.65 5.10 -22.18
C TRP A 238 -10.66 6.02 -21.46
N ARG A 239 -10.10 5.54 -20.37
CA ARG A 239 -8.95 6.12 -19.71
C ARG A 239 -7.80 5.14 -19.76
N GLU A 240 -6.62 5.66 -20.02
CA GLU A 240 -5.38 4.91 -20.02
C GLU A 240 -4.55 5.35 -18.83
N GLN A 241 -3.82 4.41 -18.26
CA GLN A 241 -2.91 4.71 -17.16
C GLN A 241 -1.55 4.09 -17.41
N ILE A 242 -0.51 4.85 -17.10
CA ILE A 242 0.85 4.37 -16.99
C ILE A 242 1.21 4.43 -15.52
N SER A 243 1.78 3.35 -14.99
CA SER A 243 2.21 3.27 -13.60
C SER A 243 3.65 2.78 -13.50
N VAL A 244 4.37 3.34 -12.54
CA VAL A 244 5.73 2.91 -12.19
C VAL A 244 5.79 2.76 -10.68
N GLY A 245 6.21 1.61 -10.22
CA GLY A 245 6.52 1.33 -8.83
C GLY A 245 8.00 1.04 -8.66
N TYR A 246 8.62 1.54 -7.62
CA TYR A 246 10.00 1.25 -7.26
C TYR A 246 10.12 0.98 -5.76
N LEU A 247 10.92 -0.02 -5.41
CA LEU A 247 11.19 -0.39 -4.03
C LEU A 247 12.67 -0.74 -3.87
N TYR A 248 13.26 -0.19 -2.82
CA TYR A 248 14.56 -0.60 -2.34
C TYR A 248 14.45 -1.11 -0.91
N VAL A 249 14.96 -2.31 -0.66
CA VAL A 249 15.16 -2.89 0.67
C VAL A 249 16.52 -3.60 0.72
N PRO A 250 17.24 -3.61 1.85
CA PRO A 250 18.62 -4.10 1.91
C PRO A 250 18.79 -5.55 1.44
N HIS A 251 17.89 -6.46 1.84
CA HIS A 251 17.99 -7.88 1.53
C HIS A 251 17.67 -8.24 0.09
N TYR A 252 16.72 -7.52 -0.53
CA TYR A 252 16.22 -7.83 -1.87
C TYR A 252 16.70 -6.83 -2.92
N LYS A 253 17.38 -5.75 -2.46
CA LYS A 253 17.87 -4.65 -3.31
C LYS A 253 16.73 -3.99 -4.10
N ASN A 254 16.95 -3.76 -5.39
CA ASN A 254 16.02 -3.03 -6.24
C ASN A 254 14.90 -3.92 -6.77
N TYR A 255 13.68 -3.49 -6.60
CA TYR A 255 12.50 -4.05 -7.26
C TYR A 255 11.74 -2.92 -7.96
N SER A 256 11.28 -3.14 -9.17
CA SER A 256 10.46 -2.16 -9.87
C SER A 256 9.39 -2.83 -10.73
N GLU A 257 8.28 -2.13 -10.87
CA GLU A 257 7.17 -2.51 -11.75
C GLU A 257 6.87 -1.36 -12.70
N VAL A 258 6.64 -1.68 -13.96
CA VAL A 258 6.10 -0.76 -14.95
C VAL A 258 4.83 -1.37 -15.50
N GLY A 259 3.77 -0.57 -15.57
CA GLY A 259 2.47 -1.04 -16.03
C GLY A 259 1.77 -0.07 -16.96
N TYR A 260 0.99 -0.64 -17.85
CA TYR A 260 0.05 0.07 -18.70
C TYR A 260 -1.34 -0.56 -18.54
N GLY A 261 -2.32 0.28 -18.28
CA GLY A 261 -3.70 -0.14 -18.10
C GLY A 261 -4.68 0.67 -18.94
N ILE A 262 -5.80 0.06 -19.23
CA ILE A 262 -6.91 0.65 -19.97
C ILE A 262 -8.21 0.32 -19.27
N GLY A 263 -9.11 1.27 -19.18
CA GLY A 263 -10.38 1.07 -18.52
C GLY A 263 -11.32 2.28 -18.58
N ASN A 264 -12.29 2.27 -17.71
CA ASN A 264 -13.23 3.35 -17.49
C ASN A 264 -13.44 3.58 -15.97
N ARG A 265 -14.52 4.23 -15.58
CA ARG A 265 -14.85 4.45 -14.16
C ARG A 265 -15.13 3.16 -13.38
N ILE A 266 -15.60 2.12 -14.05
CA ILE A 266 -16.09 0.88 -13.44
C ILE A 266 -14.99 -0.18 -13.39
N TRP A 267 -14.21 -0.30 -14.45
CA TRP A 267 -13.18 -1.32 -14.53
C TRP A 267 -11.90 -0.79 -15.21
N ASN A 268 -10.80 -1.41 -14.88
CA ASN A 268 -9.51 -1.20 -15.52
C ASN A 268 -8.78 -2.54 -15.63
N ILE A 269 -8.15 -2.79 -16.75
CA ILE A 269 -7.29 -3.95 -16.97
C ILE A 269 -5.92 -3.41 -17.40
N GLY A 270 -4.86 -3.97 -16.82
CA GLY A 270 -3.50 -3.56 -17.11
C GLY A 270 -2.54 -4.73 -17.18
N VAL A 271 -1.48 -4.52 -17.93
CA VAL A 271 -0.32 -5.40 -17.98
C VAL A 271 0.81 -4.74 -17.21
N PHE A 272 1.45 -5.50 -16.34
CA PHE A 272 2.53 -5.04 -15.47
C PHE A 272 3.73 -5.94 -15.64
N THR A 273 4.91 -5.33 -15.73
CA THR A 273 6.18 -6.05 -15.85
C THR A 273 7.07 -5.69 -14.67
N ALA A 274 7.57 -6.70 -13.98
CA ALA A 274 8.46 -6.56 -12.84
C ALA A 274 9.91 -6.82 -13.21
N PHE A 275 10.77 -6.06 -12.56
CA PHE A 275 12.22 -6.19 -12.64
C PHE A 275 12.80 -6.34 -11.24
N LYS A 276 13.76 -7.26 -11.07
CA LYS A 276 14.55 -7.40 -9.85
C LYS A 276 16.01 -7.10 -10.19
N ASN A 277 16.61 -6.13 -9.48
CA ASN A 277 17.95 -5.63 -9.76
C ASN A 277 18.13 -5.25 -11.25
N PHE A 278 17.13 -4.56 -11.81
CA PHE A 278 17.06 -4.12 -13.20
C PHE A 278 17.04 -5.26 -14.24
N LYS A 279 16.87 -6.51 -13.82
CA LYS A 279 16.68 -7.66 -14.71
C LYS A 279 15.20 -8.03 -14.71
N TYR A 280 14.69 -8.39 -15.88
CA TYR A 280 13.32 -8.90 -16.02
C TYR A 280 13.05 -10.04 -15.03
N LYS A 281 11.94 -9.98 -14.33
CA LYS A 281 11.48 -11.03 -13.42
C LYS A 281 10.28 -11.77 -13.99
N ASN A 282 9.17 -11.06 -14.18
CA ASN A 282 7.92 -11.63 -14.69
C ASN A 282 7.00 -10.52 -15.22
N THR A 283 5.98 -10.94 -15.97
CA THR A 283 4.88 -10.09 -16.41
C THR A 283 3.56 -10.69 -15.95
N GLY A 284 2.65 -9.84 -15.51
CA GLY A 284 1.34 -10.23 -15.02
C GLY A 284 0.24 -9.29 -15.49
N ILE A 285 -0.99 -9.74 -15.37
CA ILE A 285 -2.19 -8.96 -15.67
C ILE A 285 -2.86 -8.57 -14.34
N GLY A 286 -3.17 -7.30 -14.19
CA GLY A 286 -3.97 -6.77 -13.08
C GLY A 286 -5.32 -6.28 -13.59
N ALA A 287 -6.36 -6.55 -12.84
CA ALA A 287 -7.70 -6.03 -13.11
C ALA A 287 -8.25 -5.33 -11.87
N THR A 288 -8.95 -4.22 -12.08
CA THR A 288 -9.68 -3.51 -11.02
C THR A 288 -11.13 -3.37 -11.42
N LEU A 289 -12.03 -3.57 -10.47
CA LEU A 289 -13.47 -3.39 -10.62
C LEU A 289 -13.96 -2.49 -9.49
N THR A 290 -14.64 -1.41 -9.81
CA THR A 290 -15.31 -0.56 -8.83
C THR A 290 -16.69 -1.12 -8.56
N ILE A 291 -16.90 -1.59 -7.35
CA ILE A 291 -18.22 -1.99 -6.85
C ILE A 291 -18.76 -0.75 -6.11
N PHE A 292 -19.90 -0.24 -6.55
CA PHE A 292 -20.61 0.90 -5.94
C PHE A 292 -21.40 0.47 -4.74
#